data_457bae300184daa9fe129cd5fc91e690
#
_entry.id   457bae300184daa9fe129cd5fc91e690
#
_cell.length_a   1.000
_cell.length_b   1.000
_cell.length_c   1.000
_cell.angle_alpha   90.00
_cell.angle_beta   90.00
_cell.angle_gamma   90.00
#
_symmetry.space_group_name_H-M   'P 1'
#
loop_
_entity.id
_entity.type
_entity.pdbx_description
1 polymer ?
#
loop_
_entity_poly.entity_id
_entity_poly.type
_entity_poly.pdbx_seq_one_letter_code
_entity_poly.pdbx_strand_id
1 'polypeptide(L)'
;MKVIRGCLLLASYHFERLFAGLRKLRFEIPEDFSPDILEREILKLCQENELEALARVRLNVFRGADDELEYVLETFPLEQAFDPRGMEIGVFGEGRKSADAFSALKSNNYLVYLMGAAWARARGLDECLILNAWERVADTSVHNLFYIMDGVLHTPPLSEGGVAGVMRRYVVEHYPVVERPVTPAGLEEASEVFLTNAIAGIRWVNQFGEKKYTHETAREIGSLLEASLQP
;
A
#
# COMPACT_ATOMS: atom_id res chain seq x y z
N MET A 1 4.68 5.56 -6.35
CA MET A 1 5.93 4.79 -6.53
C MET A 1 7.04 5.50 -5.77
N LYS A 2 8.15 4.85 -5.48
CA LYS A 2 9.29 5.42 -4.75
C LYS A 2 10.55 5.31 -5.61
N VAL A 3 11.26 6.43 -5.78
CA VAL A 3 12.57 6.48 -6.42
C VAL A 3 13.62 6.70 -5.34
N ILE A 4 14.71 5.92 -5.38
CA ILE A 4 15.87 6.07 -4.49
C ILE A 4 17.13 5.98 -5.37
N ARG A 5 18.01 6.97 -5.27
CA ARG A 5 19.31 7.02 -5.98
C ARG A 5 19.15 6.74 -7.49
N GLY A 6 18.15 7.35 -8.10
CA GLY A 6 17.87 7.18 -9.53
C GLY A 6 17.26 5.83 -9.93
N CYS A 7 16.84 4.99 -8.97
CA CYS A 7 16.20 3.69 -9.25
C CYS A 7 14.73 3.68 -8.80
N LEU A 8 13.83 3.22 -9.67
CA LEU A 8 12.42 3.03 -9.35
C LEU A 8 12.22 1.70 -8.62
N LEU A 9 11.92 1.77 -7.31
CA LEU A 9 11.73 0.56 -6.50
C LEU A 9 10.48 -0.20 -6.90
N LEU A 10 10.58 -1.54 -6.99
CA LEU A 10 9.49 -2.44 -7.34
C LEU A 10 8.82 -2.07 -8.69
N ALA A 11 9.61 -1.60 -9.67
CA ALA A 11 9.12 -1.13 -10.97
C ALA A 11 8.22 -2.17 -11.64
N SER A 12 8.66 -3.43 -11.77
CA SER A 12 7.90 -4.52 -12.36
C SER A 12 6.55 -4.72 -11.68
N TYR A 13 6.51 -4.77 -10.35
CA TYR A 13 5.27 -4.91 -9.57
C TYR A 13 4.30 -3.74 -9.79
N HIS A 14 4.84 -2.52 -9.87
CA HIS A 14 4.02 -1.34 -10.15
C HIS A 14 3.42 -1.38 -11.54
N PHE A 15 4.21 -1.69 -12.56
CA PHE A 15 3.73 -1.72 -13.94
C PHE A 15 2.81 -2.90 -14.20
N GLU A 16 3.12 -4.10 -13.70
CA GLU A 16 2.21 -5.25 -13.82
C GLU A 16 0.83 -4.94 -13.21
N ARG A 17 0.79 -4.35 -12.02
CA ARG A 17 -0.48 -3.93 -11.40
C ARG A 17 -1.20 -2.87 -12.23
N LEU A 18 -0.48 -1.86 -12.73
CA LEU A 18 -1.04 -0.80 -13.57
C LEU A 18 -1.70 -1.38 -14.81
N PHE A 19 -0.93 -2.12 -15.60
CA PHE A 19 -1.42 -2.67 -16.87
C PHE A 19 -2.53 -3.72 -16.69
N ALA A 20 -2.47 -4.52 -15.63
CA ALA A 20 -3.57 -5.41 -15.25
C ALA A 20 -4.84 -4.63 -14.92
N GLY A 21 -4.71 -3.53 -14.17
CA GLY A 21 -5.81 -2.63 -13.84
C GLY A 21 -6.43 -1.96 -15.06
N LEU A 22 -5.61 -1.43 -15.95
CA LEU A 22 -6.07 -0.80 -17.20
C LEU A 22 -6.86 -1.78 -18.08
N ARG A 23 -6.35 -3.00 -18.28
CA ARG A 23 -7.06 -4.05 -19.02
C ARG A 23 -8.41 -4.40 -18.36
N LYS A 24 -8.42 -4.53 -17.02
CA LYS A 24 -9.66 -4.82 -16.27
C LYS A 24 -10.68 -3.69 -16.38
N LEU A 25 -10.22 -2.45 -16.47
CA LEU A 25 -11.05 -1.25 -16.68
C LEU A 25 -11.31 -0.97 -18.16
N ARG A 26 -10.90 -1.87 -19.07
CA ARG A 26 -11.13 -1.80 -20.53
C ARG A 26 -10.56 -0.54 -21.18
N PHE A 27 -9.36 -0.12 -20.76
CA PHE A 27 -8.63 0.90 -21.50
C PHE A 27 -8.05 0.32 -22.78
N GLU A 28 -8.14 1.07 -23.87
CA GLU A 28 -7.29 0.87 -25.03
C GLU A 28 -5.90 1.42 -24.70
N ILE A 29 -4.89 0.55 -24.73
CA ILE A 29 -3.53 0.88 -24.29
C ILE A 29 -2.70 1.15 -25.55
N PRO A 30 -2.24 2.40 -25.78
CA PRO A 30 -1.40 2.73 -26.91
C PRO A 30 -0.04 2.01 -26.87
N GLU A 31 0.58 1.78 -28.04
CA GLU A 31 1.88 1.10 -28.12
C GLU A 31 3.01 1.86 -27.44
N ASP A 32 2.93 3.18 -27.44
CA ASP A 32 3.87 4.09 -26.77
C ASP A 32 3.62 4.24 -25.26
N PHE A 33 2.54 3.68 -24.72
CA PHE A 33 2.31 3.59 -23.27
C PHE A 33 2.82 2.24 -22.75
N SER A 34 4.12 2.15 -22.45
CA SER A 34 4.79 0.91 -22.05
C SER A 34 5.58 1.09 -20.74
N PRO A 35 5.89 -0.02 -20.01
CA PRO A 35 6.70 0.03 -18.79
C PRO A 35 8.03 0.77 -18.98
N ASP A 36 8.77 0.47 -20.05
CA ASP A 36 10.10 1.06 -20.32
C ASP A 36 10.03 2.56 -20.59
N ILE A 37 8.97 3.01 -21.29
CA ILE A 37 8.75 4.43 -21.56
C ILE A 37 8.39 5.15 -20.27
N LEU A 38 7.45 4.60 -19.50
CA LEU A 38 7.01 5.18 -18.23
C LEU A 38 8.16 5.25 -17.21
N GLU A 39 8.98 4.23 -17.09
CA GLU A 39 10.12 4.26 -16.17
C GLU A 39 11.13 5.33 -16.56
N ARG A 40 11.47 5.43 -17.83
CA ARG A 40 12.35 6.49 -18.36
C ARG A 40 11.80 7.88 -18.08
N GLU A 41 10.51 8.12 -18.32
CA GLU A 41 9.86 9.40 -18.05
C GLU A 41 9.83 9.74 -16.55
N ILE A 42 9.53 8.76 -15.70
CA ILE A 42 9.57 8.91 -14.24
C ILE A 42 10.95 9.33 -13.77
N LEU A 43 12.00 8.65 -14.21
CA LEU A 43 13.37 8.95 -13.80
C LEU A 43 13.84 10.30 -14.33
N LYS A 44 13.49 10.61 -15.59
CA LYS A 44 13.77 11.92 -16.19
C LYS A 44 13.07 13.04 -15.40
N LEU A 45 11.79 12.90 -15.08
CA LEU A 45 11.05 13.91 -14.31
C LEU A 45 11.64 14.08 -12.90
N CYS A 46 12.10 12.99 -12.25
CA CYS A 46 12.79 13.10 -10.97
C CYS A 46 14.10 13.90 -11.10
N GLN A 47 14.86 13.68 -12.17
CA GLN A 47 16.11 14.39 -12.43
C GLN A 47 15.86 15.89 -12.72
N GLU A 48 14.88 16.21 -13.56
CA GLU A 48 14.51 17.60 -13.90
C GLU A 48 14.02 18.39 -12.67
N ASN A 49 13.46 17.70 -11.66
CA ASN A 49 13.02 18.31 -10.41
C ASN A 49 14.04 18.19 -9.26
N GLU A 50 15.26 17.70 -9.53
CA GLU A 50 16.33 17.52 -8.53
C GLU A 50 15.92 16.59 -7.38
N LEU A 51 15.13 15.55 -7.67
CA LEU A 51 14.56 14.59 -6.71
C LEU A 51 15.02 13.14 -6.91
N GLU A 52 16.09 12.93 -7.68
CA GLU A 52 16.62 11.58 -7.96
C GLU A 52 17.16 10.84 -6.72
N ALA A 53 17.57 11.59 -5.70
CA ALA A 53 18.07 11.00 -4.46
C ALA A 53 16.97 10.25 -3.70
N LEU A 54 15.80 10.86 -3.54
CA LEU A 54 14.66 10.26 -2.86
C LEU A 54 13.36 11.00 -3.26
N ALA A 55 12.46 10.30 -3.95
CA ALA A 55 11.19 10.86 -4.40
C ALA A 55 10.00 9.91 -4.22
N ARG A 56 8.84 10.52 -4.01
CA ARG A 56 7.56 9.87 -4.25
C ARG A 56 7.04 10.25 -5.63
N VAL A 57 6.71 9.28 -6.46
CA VAL A 57 6.11 9.49 -7.77
C VAL A 57 4.66 9.03 -7.75
N ARG A 58 3.79 9.86 -8.30
CA ARG A 58 2.38 9.54 -8.55
C ARG A 58 2.14 9.51 -10.05
N LEU A 59 1.63 8.40 -10.54
CA LEU A 59 1.12 8.23 -11.89
C LEU A 59 -0.40 8.07 -11.79
N ASN A 60 -1.13 8.98 -12.37
CA ASN A 60 -2.57 8.90 -12.55
C ASN A 60 -2.86 8.67 -14.02
N VAL A 61 -3.68 7.65 -14.30
CA VAL A 61 -4.19 7.36 -15.65
C VAL A 61 -5.70 7.58 -15.64
N PHE A 62 -6.21 8.22 -16.65
CA PHE A 62 -7.64 8.56 -16.79
C PHE A 62 -8.06 8.53 -18.26
N ARG A 63 -9.36 8.58 -18.51
CA ARG A 63 -9.91 8.70 -19.86
C ARG A 63 -10.03 10.14 -20.24
N GLY A 64 -9.51 10.51 -21.40
CA GLY A 64 -9.68 11.79 -22.01
C GLY A 64 -11.07 12.01 -22.59
N ALA A 65 -11.25 13.10 -23.30
CA ALA A 65 -12.54 13.52 -23.84
C ALA A 65 -13.09 12.54 -24.91
N ASP A 66 -12.21 11.93 -25.69
CA ASP A 66 -12.54 10.96 -26.75
C ASP A 66 -12.32 9.51 -26.31
N ASP A 67 -12.35 9.24 -24.99
CA ASP A 67 -12.15 7.94 -24.35
C ASP A 67 -10.71 7.39 -24.46
N GLU A 68 -9.77 8.18 -24.96
CA GLU A 68 -8.36 7.86 -25.06
C GLU A 68 -7.68 7.77 -23.68
N LEU A 69 -6.55 7.05 -23.61
CA LEU A 69 -5.75 6.98 -22.41
C LEU A 69 -4.91 8.25 -22.24
N GLU A 70 -5.16 8.97 -21.18
CA GLU A 70 -4.32 10.08 -20.74
C GLU A 70 -3.69 9.77 -19.38
N TYR A 71 -2.55 10.43 -19.08
CA TYR A 71 -1.91 10.30 -17.78
C TYR A 71 -1.17 11.54 -17.33
N VAL A 72 -0.98 11.63 -16.02
CA VAL A 72 -0.18 12.66 -15.36
C VAL A 72 0.83 12.00 -14.45
N LEU A 73 2.09 12.41 -14.60
CA LEU A 73 3.19 12.10 -13.70
C LEU A 73 3.47 13.31 -12.80
N GLU A 74 3.59 13.05 -11.50
CA GLU A 74 3.94 14.04 -10.50
C GLU A 74 5.03 13.50 -9.59
N THR A 75 6.00 14.36 -9.25
CA THR A 75 7.05 14.02 -8.29
C THR A 75 6.92 14.90 -7.04
N PHE A 76 7.21 14.31 -5.91
CA PHE A 76 7.18 14.97 -4.61
C PHE A 76 8.46 14.64 -3.85
N PRO A 77 9.07 15.61 -3.15
CA PRO A 77 10.14 15.31 -2.22
C PRO A 77 9.63 14.32 -1.16
N LEU A 78 10.50 13.42 -0.76
CA LEU A 78 10.21 12.45 0.29
C LEU A 78 11.29 12.58 1.37
N GLU A 79 10.89 12.88 2.58
CA GLU A 79 11.80 12.86 3.71
C GLU A 79 11.89 11.45 4.27
N GLN A 80 13.09 11.01 4.57
CA GLN A 80 13.32 9.71 5.19
C GLN A 80 13.08 9.84 6.70
N ALA A 81 11.82 9.89 7.09
CA ALA A 81 11.45 9.89 8.50
C ALA A 81 11.28 8.44 9.00
N PHE A 82 12.25 7.95 9.75
CA PHE A 82 12.08 6.74 10.54
C PHE A 82 11.49 7.12 11.89
N ASP A 83 10.28 6.65 12.19
CA ASP A 83 9.68 6.77 13.52
C ASP A 83 9.80 5.42 14.25
N PRO A 84 10.68 5.30 15.25
CA PRO A 84 10.93 4.05 15.95
C PRO A 84 9.83 3.67 16.94
N ARG A 85 8.88 4.56 17.26
CA ARG A 85 7.85 4.31 18.29
C ARG A 85 6.76 3.31 17.87
N GLY A 86 6.69 2.97 16.58
CA GLY A 86 5.57 2.20 16.02
C GLY A 86 4.29 3.03 15.86
N MET A 87 3.27 2.43 15.28
CA MET A 87 2.01 3.10 14.97
C MET A 87 0.93 2.79 16.01
N GLU A 88 0.14 3.79 16.38
CA GLU A 88 -1.10 3.61 17.11
C GLU A 88 -2.27 3.65 16.14
N ILE A 89 -3.09 2.60 16.14
CA ILE A 89 -4.18 2.45 15.17
C ILE A 89 -5.55 2.30 15.83
N GLY A 90 -6.60 2.67 15.11
CA GLY A 90 -7.99 2.50 15.54
C GLY A 90 -8.85 1.86 14.47
N VAL A 91 -10.18 1.81 14.67
CA VAL A 91 -11.15 1.30 13.70
C VAL A 91 -12.00 2.45 13.17
N PHE A 92 -12.00 2.65 11.86
CA PHE A 92 -12.91 3.59 11.22
C PHE A 92 -14.30 2.97 11.08
N GLY A 93 -15.25 3.48 11.87
CA GLY A 93 -16.61 2.93 11.95
C GLY A 93 -17.63 3.54 10.99
N GLU A 94 -17.32 4.70 10.38
CA GLU A 94 -18.28 5.53 9.63
C GLU A 94 -18.45 5.11 8.16
N GLY A 95 -17.64 4.21 7.65
CA GLY A 95 -17.70 3.72 6.27
C GLY A 95 -17.26 2.28 6.15
N ARG A 96 -17.62 1.66 5.03
CA ARG A 96 -17.21 0.29 4.69
C ARG A 96 -16.62 0.23 3.30
N LYS A 97 -15.57 -0.57 3.13
CA LYS A 97 -14.99 -0.86 1.82
C LYS A 97 -15.82 -1.93 1.12
N SER A 98 -16.11 -1.72 -0.17
CA SER A 98 -16.67 -2.77 -1.01
C SER A 98 -15.71 -3.94 -1.15
N ALA A 99 -16.25 -5.14 -1.35
CA ALA A 99 -15.48 -6.35 -1.61
C ALA A 99 -15.99 -7.01 -2.91
N ASP A 100 -15.93 -6.25 -4.00
CA ASP A 100 -16.37 -6.63 -5.34
C ASP A 100 -15.18 -6.87 -6.29
N ALA A 101 -15.49 -7.15 -7.54
CA ALA A 101 -14.49 -7.44 -8.57
C ALA A 101 -13.49 -6.29 -8.83
N PHE A 102 -13.79 -5.06 -8.43
CA PHE A 102 -12.95 -3.88 -8.66
C PHE A 102 -12.23 -3.41 -7.40
N SER A 103 -12.56 -3.95 -6.25
CA SER A 103 -12.09 -3.47 -4.93
C SER A 103 -10.58 -3.55 -4.76
N ALA A 104 -9.92 -4.55 -5.39
CA ALA A 104 -8.48 -4.70 -5.34
C ALA A 104 -7.70 -3.73 -6.25
N LEU A 105 -8.39 -3.00 -7.14
CA LEU A 105 -7.76 -2.03 -8.01
C LEU A 105 -7.25 -0.80 -7.23
N LYS A 106 -6.06 -0.32 -7.59
CA LYS A 106 -5.54 0.96 -7.12
C LYS A 106 -6.12 2.09 -7.98
N SER A 107 -7.34 2.48 -7.72
CA SER A 107 -8.10 3.51 -8.45
C SER A 107 -8.36 4.75 -7.59
N ASN A 108 -8.94 5.79 -8.19
CA ASN A 108 -9.37 7.00 -7.48
C ASN A 108 -10.67 6.83 -6.69
N ASN A 109 -11.23 5.63 -6.61
CA ASN A 109 -12.35 5.30 -5.71
C ASN A 109 -11.84 5.09 -4.26
N TYR A 110 -11.34 6.15 -3.65
CA TYR A 110 -10.67 6.09 -2.35
C TYR A 110 -11.32 6.96 -1.25
N LEU A 111 -12.57 7.37 -1.43
CA LEU A 111 -13.26 8.24 -0.46
C LEU A 111 -13.26 7.65 0.95
N VAL A 112 -13.55 6.35 1.10
CA VAL A 112 -13.55 5.67 2.40
C VAL A 112 -12.17 5.73 3.08
N TYR A 113 -11.09 5.61 2.32
CA TYR A 113 -9.72 5.71 2.82
C TYR A 113 -9.37 7.13 3.25
N LEU A 114 -9.77 8.13 2.44
CA LEU A 114 -9.57 9.54 2.77
C LEU A 114 -10.30 9.93 4.07
N MET A 115 -11.54 9.48 4.22
CA MET A 115 -12.33 9.74 5.44
C MET A 115 -11.75 9.00 6.66
N GLY A 116 -11.28 7.75 6.48
CA GLY A 116 -10.57 7.01 7.51
C GLY A 116 -9.30 7.71 7.99
N ALA A 117 -8.48 8.19 7.06
CA ALA A 117 -7.26 8.95 7.38
C ALA A 117 -7.57 10.26 8.14
N ALA A 118 -8.63 10.98 7.73
CA ALA A 118 -9.09 12.19 8.42
C ALA A 118 -9.60 11.86 9.84
N TRP A 119 -10.35 10.77 9.98
CA TRP A 119 -10.87 10.28 11.26
C TRP A 119 -9.74 9.90 12.23
N ALA A 120 -8.72 9.17 11.77
CA ALA A 120 -7.56 8.79 12.57
C ALA A 120 -6.79 10.03 13.04
N ARG A 121 -6.50 10.96 12.13
CA ARG A 121 -5.80 12.21 12.45
C ARG A 121 -6.53 13.05 13.49
N ALA A 122 -7.86 13.17 13.39
CA ALA A 122 -8.66 13.91 14.35
C ALA A 122 -8.62 13.31 15.77
N ARG A 123 -8.19 12.05 15.90
CA ARG A 123 -8.05 11.32 17.19
C ARG A 123 -6.61 11.14 17.64
N GLY A 124 -5.65 11.73 16.94
CA GLY A 124 -4.23 11.59 17.26
C GLY A 124 -3.66 10.21 16.96
N LEU A 125 -4.37 9.39 16.16
CA LEU A 125 -3.92 8.08 15.73
C LEU A 125 -3.10 8.19 14.44
N ASP A 126 -2.13 7.30 14.28
CA ASP A 126 -1.29 7.24 13.09
C ASP A 126 -2.02 6.64 11.89
N GLU A 127 -2.97 5.70 12.15
CA GLU A 127 -3.67 4.97 11.08
C GLU A 127 -5.02 4.40 11.59
N CYS A 128 -5.85 3.90 10.66
CA CYS A 128 -7.07 3.19 11.02
C CYS A 128 -7.31 1.97 10.14
N LEU A 129 -7.94 0.96 10.73
CA LEU A 129 -8.47 -0.19 10.02
C LEU A 129 -9.75 0.23 9.26
N ILE A 130 -9.82 -0.17 8.01
CA ILE A 130 -11.00 -0.03 7.15
C ILE A 130 -11.68 -1.39 7.04
N LEU A 131 -12.93 -1.47 7.44
CA LEU A 131 -13.69 -2.71 7.42
C LEU A 131 -14.53 -2.84 6.15
N ASN A 132 -14.85 -4.07 5.80
CA ASN A 132 -15.84 -4.40 4.77
C ASN A 132 -17.25 -4.58 5.37
N ALA A 133 -18.21 -4.94 4.55
CA ALA A 133 -19.61 -5.14 4.96
C ALA A 133 -19.82 -6.31 5.93
N TRP A 134 -18.82 -7.19 6.09
CA TRP A 134 -18.85 -8.32 7.03
C TRP A 134 -18.07 -8.05 8.32
N GLU A 135 -17.81 -6.77 8.63
CA GLU A 135 -17.03 -6.32 9.81
C GLU A 135 -15.62 -6.94 9.89
N ARG A 136 -15.06 -7.36 8.75
CA ARG A 136 -13.71 -7.86 8.63
C ARG A 136 -12.78 -6.79 8.07
N VAL A 137 -11.50 -6.87 8.44
CA VAL A 137 -10.51 -5.91 7.96
C VAL A 137 -10.26 -6.11 6.47
N ALA A 138 -10.54 -5.10 5.68
CA ALA A 138 -10.21 -5.05 4.27
C ALA A 138 -8.77 -4.52 4.08
N ASP A 139 -8.46 -3.40 4.73
CA ASP A 139 -7.22 -2.66 4.57
C ASP A 139 -7.03 -1.64 5.71
N THR A 140 -6.04 -0.75 5.59
CA THR A 140 -5.99 0.49 6.35
C THR A 140 -6.14 1.69 5.40
N SER A 141 -6.01 2.94 5.89
CA SER A 141 -6.25 4.10 5.03
C SER A 141 -5.23 4.22 3.87
N VAL A 142 -3.98 3.77 4.06
CA VAL A 142 -2.93 3.84 3.02
C VAL A 142 -1.99 2.63 2.99
N HIS A 143 -2.24 1.60 3.82
CA HIS A 143 -1.39 0.41 3.94
C HIS A 143 -2.21 -0.87 3.84
N ASN A 144 -1.55 -1.99 3.49
CA ASN A 144 -2.08 -3.34 3.70
C ASN A 144 -1.66 -3.87 5.08
N LEU A 145 -2.51 -4.70 5.66
CA LEU A 145 -2.33 -5.28 6.99
C LEU A 145 -1.65 -6.65 6.93
N PHE A 146 -0.72 -6.88 7.86
CA PHE A 146 -0.16 -8.19 8.21
C PHE A 146 -0.22 -8.39 9.72
N TYR A 147 -0.35 -9.65 10.16
CA TYR A 147 -0.39 -9.98 11.58
C TYR A 147 0.19 -11.37 11.85
N ILE A 148 0.76 -11.56 13.03
CA ILE A 148 1.28 -12.86 13.50
C ILE A 148 0.28 -13.44 14.48
N MET A 149 -0.17 -14.65 14.21
CA MET A 149 -1.04 -15.42 15.09
C MET A 149 -0.53 -16.87 15.15
N ASP A 150 -0.35 -17.39 16.35
CA ASP A 150 0.19 -18.75 16.58
C ASP A 150 1.55 -18.97 15.88
N GLY A 151 2.38 -17.94 15.78
CA GLY A 151 3.69 -17.98 15.11
C GLY A 151 3.61 -17.99 13.57
N VAL A 152 2.42 -17.83 12.98
CA VAL A 152 2.21 -17.81 11.53
C VAL A 152 1.92 -16.40 11.05
N LEU A 153 2.56 -16.01 9.96
CA LEU A 153 2.34 -14.74 9.30
C LEU A 153 1.08 -14.77 8.44
N HIS A 154 0.18 -13.84 8.69
CA HIS A 154 -1.10 -13.73 7.99
C HIS A 154 -1.29 -12.36 7.33
N THR A 155 -2.15 -12.31 6.31
CA THR A 155 -2.72 -11.07 5.74
C THR A 155 -4.17 -11.32 5.31
N PRO A 156 -5.08 -10.33 5.34
CA PRO A 156 -6.39 -10.48 4.75
C PRO A 156 -6.30 -10.81 3.26
N PRO A 157 -7.08 -11.78 2.74
CA PRO A 157 -7.15 -12.03 1.31
C PRO A 157 -7.76 -10.84 0.56
N LEU A 158 -7.40 -10.68 -0.71
CA LEU A 158 -7.94 -9.57 -1.54
C LEU A 158 -9.47 -9.64 -1.71
N SER A 159 -10.07 -10.80 -1.50
CA SER A 159 -11.53 -10.97 -1.46
C SER A 159 -12.21 -10.21 -0.33
N GLU A 160 -11.47 -9.75 0.69
CA GLU A 160 -12.00 -8.88 1.74
C GLU A 160 -12.11 -7.41 1.30
N GLY A 161 -11.65 -7.06 0.09
CA GLY A 161 -11.79 -5.74 -0.52
C GLY A 161 -10.55 -4.85 -0.42
N GLY A 162 -9.46 -5.32 0.18
CA GLY A 162 -8.20 -4.58 0.24
C GLY A 162 -7.59 -4.32 -1.14
N VAL A 163 -6.83 -3.24 -1.28
CA VAL A 163 -6.10 -2.92 -2.51
C VAL A 163 -4.97 -3.93 -2.71
N ALA A 164 -4.75 -4.40 -3.96
CA ALA A 164 -3.61 -5.23 -4.32
C ALA A 164 -2.30 -4.40 -4.26
N GLY A 165 -1.79 -4.21 -3.05
CA GLY A 165 -0.57 -3.44 -2.80
C GLY A 165 0.66 -4.16 -3.35
N VAL A 166 1.58 -3.41 -3.98
CA VAL A 166 2.81 -4.01 -4.53
C VAL A 166 3.72 -4.51 -3.41
N MET A 167 3.80 -3.80 -2.28
CA MET A 167 4.55 -4.27 -1.13
C MET A 167 3.91 -5.50 -0.48
N ARG A 168 2.56 -5.54 -0.38
CA ARG A 168 1.84 -6.74 0.04
C ARG A 168 2.18 -7.94 -0.85
N ARG A 169 2.11 -7.77 -2.16
CA ARG A 169 2.44 -8.81 -3.12
C ARG A 169 3.88 -9.29 -2.95
N TYR A 170 4.83 -8.37 -2.80
CA TYR A 170 6.23 -8.71 -2.56
C TYR A 170 6.40 -9.57 -1.31
N VAL A 171 5.78 -9.18 -0.19
CA VAL A 171 5.88 -9.97 1.06
C VAL A 171 5.26 -11.36 0.89
N VAL A 172 4.09 -11.48 0.24
CA VAL A 172 3.41 -12.78 0.00
C VAL A 172 4.24 -13.69 -0.90
N GLU A 173 4.97 -13.16 -1.87
CA GLU A 173 5.81 -13.95 -2.78
C GLU A 173 7.16 -14.39 -2.17
N HIS A 174 7.66 -13.66 -1.15
CA HIS A 174 9.00 -13.93 -0.59
C HIS A 174 8.99 -14.54 0.81
N TYR A 175 7.83 -14.55 1.47
CA TYR A 175 7.69 -15.09 2.83
C TYR A 175 6.52 -16.07 2.91
N PRO A 176 6.56 -17.05 3.85
CA PRO A 176 5.43 -17.96 4.07
C PRO A 176 4.26 -17.24 4.73
N VAL A 177 3.36 -16.69 3.92
CA VAL A 177 2.17 -15.95 4.35
C VAL A 177 0.91 -16.77 4.13
N VAL A 178 0.03 -16.83 5.12
CA VAL A 178 -1.31 -17.41 4.99
C VAL A 178 -2.34 -16.30 4.82
N GLU A 179 -3.08 -16.32 3.72
CA GLU A 179 -4.20 -15.39 3.51
C GLU A 179 -5.39 -15.84 4.36
N ARG A 180 -5.75 -15.05 5.37
CA ARG A 180 -6.83 -15.36 6.32
C ARG A 180 -7.61 -14.09 6.67
N PRO A 181 -8.95 -14.09 6.58
CA PRO A 181 -9.78 -12.98 7.07
C PRO A 181 -9.57 -12.76 8.57
N VAL A 182 -9.65 -11.51 9.00
CA VAL A 182 -9.56 -11.13 10.41
C VAL A 182 -10.54 -10.02 10.75
N THR A 183 -11.10 -10.07 11.95
CA THR A 183 -11.89 -9.00 12.55
C THR A 183 -11.02 -8.14 13.47
N PRO A 184 -11.44 -6.91 13.84
CA PRO A 184 -10.75 -6.13 14.86
C PRO A 184 -10.51 -6.91 16.16
N ALA A 185 -11.51 -7.63 16.66
CA ALA A 185 -11.37 -8.47 17.86
C ALA A 185 -10.34 -9.60 17.65
N GLY A 186 -10.29 -10.21 16.45
CA GLY A 186 -9.28 -11.22 16.15
C GLY A 186 -7.85 -10.67 16.13
N LEU A 187 -7.66 -9.40 15.82
CA LEU A 187 -6.33 -8.77 15.88
C LEU A 187 -5.83 -8.59 17.32
N GLU A 188 -6.72 -8.46 18.31
CA GLU A 188 -6.31 -8.37 19.70
C GLU A 188 -5.62 -9.67 20.21
N GLU A 189 -5.88 -10.80 19.53
CA GLU A 189 -5.23 -12.09 19.82
C GLU A 189 -3.85 -12.23 19.15
N ALA A 190 -3.54 -11.40 18.15
CA ALA A 190 -2.25 -11.43 17.46
C ALA A 190 -1.10 -11.04 18.40
N SER A 191 0.08 -11.62 18.16
CA SER A 191 1.32 -11.25 18.86
C SER A 191 1.97 -10.01 18.25
N GLU A 192 1.92 -9.89 16.92
CA GLU A 192 2.44 -8.76 16.15
C GLU A 192 1.43 -8.31 15.10
N VAL A 193 1.43 -7.00 14.82
CA VAL A 193 0.71 -6.40 13.70
C VAL A 193 1.65 -5.42 13.00
N PHE A 194 1.70 -5.46 11.67
CA PHE A 194 2.43 -4.48 10.89
C PHE A 194 1.70 -4.12 9.59
N LEU A 195 2.04 -2.98 9.07
CA LEU A 195 1.43 -2.36 7.92
C LEU A 195 2.45 -2.19 6.81
N THR A 196 2.03 -2.29 5.54
CA THR A 196 2.94 -2.20 4.41
C THR A 196 2.42 -1.29 3.31
N ASN A 197 3.30 -0.48 2.75
CA ASN A 197 3.07 0.19 1.47
C ASN A 197 4.39 0.44 0.73
N ALA A 198 4.32 0.80 -0.55
CA ALA A 198 5.50 0.99 -1.40
C ALA A 198 6.34 2.24 -1.07
N ILE A 199 5.87 3.13 -0.21
CA ILE A 199 6.58 4.36 0.18
C ILE A 199 7.27 4.16 1.53
N ALA A 200 6.50 3.72 2.54
CA ALA A 200 6.97 3.57 3.90
C ALA A 200 7.65 2.21 4.17
N GLY A 201 7.54 1.24 3.24
CA GLY A 201 8.01 -0.13 3.48
C GLY A 201 7.14 -0.83 4.52
N ILE A 202 7.76 -1.33 5.59
CA ILE A 202 7.10 -1.97 6.73
C ILE A 202 7.04 -0.99 7.90
N ARG A 203 5.85 -0.90 8.49
CA ARG A 203 5.60 -0.08 9.68
C ARG A 203 4.90 -0.95 10.72
N TRP A 204 5.58 -1.24 11.83
CA TRP A 204 4.99 -2.02 12.90
C TRP A 204 3.95 -1.22 13.68
N VAL A 205 2.94 -1.91 14.21
CA VAL A 205 1.91 -1.36 15.07
C VAL A 205 2.34 -1.57 16.52
N ASN A 206 2.42 -0.48 17.27
CA ASN A 206 2.71 -0.50 18.71
C ASN A 206 1.45 -0.83 19.51
N GLN A 207 0.32 -0.22 19.13
CA GLN A 207 -0.90 -0.30 19.93
C GLN A 207 -2.16 -0.26 19.06
N PHE A 208 -3.13 -1.11 19.44
CA PHE A 208 -4.50 -1.09 18.95
C PHE A 208 -5.47 -1.22 20.13
N GLY A 209 -6.25 -0.17 20.39
CA GLY A 209 -7.04 -0.08 21.62
C GLY A 209 -6.15 -0.16 22.86
N GLU A 210 -6.40 -1.12 23.74
CA GLU A 210 -5.56 -1.38 24.93
C GLU A 210 -4.44 -2.40 24.67
N LYS A 211 -4.49 -3.12 23.52
CA LYS A 211 -3.51 -4.13 23.15
C LYS A 211 -2.23 -3.50 22.63
N LYS A 212 -1.11 -3.94 23.21
CA LYS A 212 0.26 -3.62 22.73
C LYS A 212 0.84 -4.86 22.04
N TYR A 213 1.60 -4.63 20.98
CA TYR A 213 2.21 -5.66 20.16
C TYR A 213 3.74 -5.66 20.26
N THR A 214 4.33 -6.81 20.03
CA THR A 214 5.76 -6.94 19.73
C THR A 214 6.02 -6.68 18.25
N HIS A 215 7.29 -6.68 17.79
CA HIS A 215 7.63 -6.32 16.42
C HIS A 215 8.90 -7.03 15.88
N GLU A 216 9.26 -8.16 16.45
CA GLU A 216 10.47 -8.89 16.07
C GLU A 216 10.42 -9.34 14.61
N THR A 217 9.31 -9.97 14.22
CA THR A 217 9.10 -10.43 12.83
C THR A 217 9.01 -9.25 11.86
N ALA A 218 8.27 -8.19 12.23
CA ALA A 218 8.16 -6.98 11.40
C ALA A 218 9.53 -6.34 11.15
N ARG A 219 10.41 -6.31 12.16
CA ARG A 219 11.76 -5.78 12.06
C ARG A 219 12.65 -6.67 11.18
N GLU A 220 12.59 -7.99 11.35
CA GLU A 220 13.34 -8.96 10.54
C GLU A 220 12.99 -8.81 9.05
N ILE A 221 11.69 -8.89 8.72
CA ILE A 221 11.22 -8.72 7.34
C ILE A 221 11.60 -7.34 6.81
N GLY A 222 11.48 -6.28 7.61
CA GLY A 222 11.84 -4.92 7.24
C GLY A 222 13.33 -4.80 6.88
N SER A 223 14.22 -5.37 7.68
CA SER A 223 15.67 -5.33 7.43
C SER A 223 16.06 -6.11 6.17
N LEU A 224 15.47 -7.30 5.97
CA LEU A 224 15.70 -8.10 4.76
C LEU A 224 15.18 -7.40 3.51
N LEU A 225 14.01 -6.75 3.61
CA LEU A 225 13.43 -5.97 2.54
C LEU A 225 14.33 -4.78 2.15
N GLU A 226 14.81 -4.02 3.14
CA GLU A 226 15.72 -2.90 2.89
C GLU A 226 17.00 -3.36 2.22
N ALA A 227 17.57 -4.49 2.63
CA ALA A 227 18.76 -5.07 2.00
C ALA A 227 18.51 -5.52 0.56
N SER A 228 17.33 -6.08 0.25
CA SER A 228 16.97 -6.58 -1.08
C SER A 228 16.54 -5.49 -2.06
N LEU A 229 16.09 -4.34 -1.56
CA LEU A 229 15.61 -3.20 -2.37
C LEU A 229 16.65 -2.07 -2.48
N GLN A 230 17.85 -2.25 -1.94
CA GLN A 230 18.95 -1.30 -2.20
C GLN A 230 19.44 -1.48 -3.64
N PRO A 231 19.55 -0.37 -4.42
CA PRO A 231 20.05 -0.39 -5.78
C PRO A 231 21.54 -0.75 -5.85
#